data_df9b94988b2bf9e7be158592dfb4dbf2
#
_entry.id   df9b94988b2bf9e7be158592dfb4dbf2
#
_cell.length_a   1.000
_cell.length_b   1.000
_cell.length_c   1.000
_cell.angle_alpha   90.00
_cell.angle_beta   90.00
_cell.angle_gamma   90.00
#
_symmetry.space_group_name_H-M   'P 1'
#
loop_
_entity.id
_entity.type
_entity.pdbx_description
1 polymer ?
#
loop_
_entity_poly.entity_id
_entity_poly.type
_entity_poly.pdbx_seq_one_letter_code
_entity_poly.pdbx_strand_id
1 'polypeptide(L)'
;MPVNEGVDLAWAMGLAPAEAVEYFESKGYAIGLHWHDVEAAAQAKAFTVAGVLKLDILADIKTATGDMLKNGGTLRDFERQLTPVLERKGWLGKGLVVDEETGELYGKRLMPRRLETIFRTNMQSAYMAGRWRQQMETVGTHPYLQYVAVMDMRTRPSHAALNGRIFRYDDPGVGVIYPPNGYNCRCRMRALTPEQAAADPVGPESTDGRLEEVDQEYGIPGQTRRATGFRDPKTGELFVPDPGFGINPGQVAWQPELDKYETRPARQYITASLTGPAFARGYAQAKAGQAQNAQSFPVAMTDGAPDERRMISLMQTDMAAQAQRDTPVTLPDYLLAQQAIESPTRVIDVPPLRCYALEWQDGWVVSVVRDHRLTDVRRGPVLDDLLPEA
;
A
#
# COMPACT_ATOMS: atom_id res chain seq x y z
N MET A 1 10.25 -4.39 -34.48
CA MET A 1 9.80 -5.78 -34.25
C MET A 1 8.38 -5.73 -33.72
N PRO A 2 7.43 -6.52 -34.22
CA PRO A 2 6.08 -6.52 -33.69
C PRO A 2 6.14 -7.09 -32.27
N VAL A 3 5.80 -6.27 -31.29
CA VAL A 3 5.71 -6.69 -29.89
C VAL A 3 4.44 -7.53 -29.76
N ASN A 4 4.63 -8.80 -29.43
CA ASN A 4 3.56 -9.76 -29.31
C ASN A 4 2.64 -9.35 -28.15
N GLU A 5 1.39 -8.99 -28.42
CA GLU A 5 0.42 -8.49 -27.43
C GLU A 5 0.17 -9.46 -26.25
N GLY A 6 0.53 -10.73 -26.41
CA GLY A 6 0.45 -11.76 -25.36
C GLY A 6 1.61 -11.73 -24.34
N VAL A 7 2.74 -11.09 -24.67
CA VAL A 7 3.93 -11.08 -23.82
C VAL A 7 3.81 -10.10 -22.63
N ASP A 8 3.08 -9.01 -22.80
CA ASP A 8 2.96 -7.97 -21.77
C ASP A 8 2.16 -8.41 -20.52
N LEU A 9 1.15 -9.22 -20.68
CA LEU A 9 0.42 -9.83 -19.57
C LEU A 9 1.21 -11.00 -18.97
N ALA A 10 1.76 -11.89 -19.82
CA ALA A 10 2.58 -13.01 -19.38
C ALA A 10 3.86 -12.56 -18.64
N TRP A 11 4.38 -11.38 -18.96
CA TRP A 11 5.59 -10.85 -18.31
C TRP A 11 5.30 -10.14 -16.97
N ALA A 12 4.14 -9.51 -16.80
CA ALA A 12 3.62 -9.10 -15.50
C ALA A 12 3.31 -10.34 -14.61
N MET A 13 3.00 -11.46 -15.25
CA MET A 13 2.71 -12.77 -14.66
C MET A 13 3.96 -13.59 -14.28
N GLY A 14 5.18 -13.09 -14.41
CA GLY A 14 6.41 -13.71 -13.90
C GLY A 14 6.53 -13.69 -12.38
N LEU A 15 5.46 -13.33 -11.68
CA LEU A 15 5.28 -13.44 -10.24
C LEU A 15 4.57 -14.75 -9.93
N ALA A 16 4.91 -15.36 -8.79
CA ALA A 16 4.08 -16.41 -8.26
C ALA A 16 2.64 -15.92 -8.20
N PRO A 17 1.68 -16.54 -8.90
CA PRO A 17 0.31 -16.04 -8.92
C PRO A 17 -0.35 -16.07 -7.54
N ALA A 18 0.28 -16.74 -6.58
CA ALA A 18 -0.24 -16.94 -5.23
C ALA A 18 -0.53 -15.63 -4.49
N GLU A 19 0.39 -14.67 -4.47
CA GLU A 19 0.20 -13.42 -3.75
C GLU A 19 -0.83 -12.51 -4.43
N ALA A 20 -0.88 -12.52 -5.76
CA ALA A 20 -1.90 -11.77 -6.49
C ALA A 20 -3.29 -12.38 -6.27
N VAL A 21 -3.38 -13.71 -6.22
CA VAL A 21 -4.62 -14.44 -5.92
C VAL A 21 -5.06 -14.16 -4.48
N GLU A 22 -4.16 -14.31 -3.50
CA GLU A 22 -4.43 -14.03 -2.08
C GLU A 22 -4.93 -12.60 -1.88
N TYR A 23 -4.24 -11.61 -2.47
CA TYR A 23 -4.70 -10.22 -2.44
C TYR A 23 -6.11 -10.06 -3.01
N PHE A 24 -6.36 -10.65 -4.18
CA PHE A 24 -7.66 -10.50 -4.83
C PHE A 24 -8.79 -11.18 -4.06
N GLU A 25 -8.52 -12.36 -3.50
CA GLU A 25 -9.48 -13.11 -2.68
C GLU A 25 -9.78 -12.41 -1.36
N SER A 26 -8.80 -11.76 -0.75
CA SER A 26 -8.97 -11.02 0.51
C SER A 26 -9.90 -9.81 0.39
N LYS A 27 -10.19 -9.35 -0.84
CA LYS A 27 -11.10 -8.22 -1.06
C LYS A 27 -12.53 -8.54 -0.65
N GLY A 28 -13.10 -7.69 0.20
CA GLY A 28 -14.54 -7.63 0.42
C GLY A 28 -15.28 -7.03 -0.78
N TYR A 29 -16.51 -6.60 -0.57
CA TYR A 29 -17.32 -5.91 -1.59
C TYR A 29 -17.61 -4.48 -1.16
N ALA A 30 -17.57 -3.55 -2.13
CA ALA A 30 -18.08 -2.19 -1.95
C ALA A 30 -19.01 -1.87 -3.13
N ILE A 31 -20.13 -1.22 -2.84
CA ILE A 31 -21.17 -0.89 -3.81
C ILE A 31 -21.13 0.61 -4.06
N GLY A 32 -21.08 1.01 -5.33
CA GLY A 32 -21.13 2.41 -5.74
C GLY A 32 -21.73 2.57 -7.13
N LEU A 33 -22.58 3.58 -7.31
CA LEU A 33 -23.16 3.89 -8.62
C LEU A 33 -22.10 4.45 -9.56
N HIS A 34 -21.17 5.22 -9.00
CA HIS A 34 -20.03 5.78 -9.71
C HIS A 34 -18.73 5.24 -9.12
N TRP A 35 -17.65 5.23 -9.92
CA TRP A 35 -16.35 4.74 -9.46
C TRP A 35 -15.75 5.58 -8.31
N HIS A 36 -16.15 6.84 -8.18
CA HIS A 36 -15.71 7.76 -7.15
C HIS A 36 -16.52 7.66 -5.84
N ASP A 37 -17.61 6.90 -5.81
CA ASP A 37 -18.37 6.66 -4.58
C ASP A 37 -17.59 5.82 -3.57
N VAL A 38 -16.55 5.13 -4.02
CA VAL A 38 -15.66 4.34 -3.18
C VAL A 38 -14.25 4.94 -3.21
N GLU A 39 -13.75 5.33 -2.07
CA GLU A 39 -12.41 5.91 -1.96
C GLU A 39 -11.32 4.95 -2.46
N ALA A 40 -10.22 5.51 -3.01
CA ALA A 40 -9.12 4.74 -3.59
C ALA A 40 -8.54 3.71 -2.60
N ALA A 41 -8.36 4.09 -1.34
CA ALA A 41 -7.89 3.18 -0.29
C ALA A 41 -8.88 2.04 0.00
N ALA A 42 -10.19 2.33 -0.05
CA ALA A 42 -11.22 1.30 0.11
C ALA A 42 -11.27 0.37 -1.11
N GLN A 43 -11.01 0.88 -2.32
CA GLN A 43 -10.91 0.05 -3.53
C GLN A 43 -9.74 -0.95 -3.49
N ALA A 44 -8.66 -0.65 -2.77
CA ALA A 44 -7.58 -1.61 -2.56
C ALA A 44 -8.03 -2.80 -1.71
N LYS A 45 -8.95 -2.61 -0.78
CA LYS A 45 -9.47 -3.63 0.16
C LYS A 45 -10.83 -4.22 -0.23
N ALA A 46 -11.53 -3.61 -1.18
CA ALA A 46 -12.85 -4.05 -1.63
C ALA A 46 -12.88 -4.21 -3.14
N PHE A 47 -13.59 -5.24 -3.61
CA PHE A 47 -13.94 -5.39 -5.01
C PHE A 47 -15.16 -4.54 -5.31
N THR A 48 -15.05 -3.68 -6.30
CA THR A 48 -16.15 -2.81 -6.75
C THR A 48 -16.17 -2.72 -8.27
N VAL A 49 -17.37 -2.59 -8.81
CA VAL A 49 -17.59 -2.26 -10.22
C VAL A 49 -18.60 -1.12 -10.25
N ALA A 50 -18.16 0.04 -10.67
CA ALA A 50 -19.02 1.23 -10.69
C ALA A 50 -20.33 0.97 -11.45
N GLY A 51 -21.45 1.34 -10.84
CA GLY A 51 -22.78 1.14 -11.39
C GLY A 51 -23.29 -0.31 -11.35
N VAL A 52 -22.65 -1.20 -10.60
CA VAL A 52 -23.18 -2.52 -10.25
C VAL A 52 -23.57 -2.48 -8.78
N LEU A 53 -24.85 -2.38 -8.51
CA LEU A 53 -25.39 -2.25 -7.15
C LEU A 53 -25.83 -3.58 -6.56
N LYS A 54 -25.88 -4.64 -7.36
CA LYS A 54 -26.33 -5.97 -6.95
C LYS A 54 -25.14 -6.87 -6.61
N LEU A 55 -25.11 -7.36 -5.38
CA LEU A 55 -24.01 -8.16 -4.84
C LEU A 55 -23.73 -9.46 -5.60
N ASP A 56 -24.79 -10.14 -6.08
CA ASP A 56 -24.65 -11.37 -6.84
C ASP A 56 -23.94 -11.15 -8.19
N ILE A 57 -24.17 -10.00 -8.84
CA ILE A 57 -23.47 -9.62 -10.07
C ILE A 57 -22.00 -9.26 -9.77
N LEU A 58 -21.75 -8.54 -8.67
CA LEU A 58 -20.38 -8.27 -8.23
C LEU A 58 -19.64 -9.57 -7.90
N ALA A 59 -20.32 -10.53 -7.26
CA ALA A 59 -19.75 -11.84 -6.95
C ALA A 59 -19.42 -12.64 -8.21
N ASP A 60 -20.31 -12.65 -9.22
CA ASP A 60 -20.04 -13.29 -10.51
C ASP A 60 -18.78 -12.72 -11.18
N ILE A 61 -18.68 -11.37 -11.23
CA ILE A 61 -17.53 -10.69 -11.84
C ILE A 61 -16.25 -10.96 -11.04
N LYS A 62 -16.32 -10.91 -9.71
CA LYS A 62 -15.19 -11.22 -8.82
C LYS A 62 -14.71 -12.65 -9.02
N THR A 63 -15.63 -13.61 -9.04
CA THR A 63 -15.35 -15.03 -9.27
C THR A 63 -14.65 -15.24 -10.61
N ALA A 64 -15.22 -14.71 -11.70
CA ALA A 64 -14.62 -14.81 -13.02
C ALA A 64 -13.19 -14.20 -13.07
N THR A 65 -12.99 -13.04 -12.43
CA THR A 65 -11.66 -12.42 -12.36
C THR A 65 -10.67 -13.27 -11.54
N GLY A 66 -11.11 -13.82 -10.41
CA GLY A 66 -10.32 -14.71 -9.57
C GLY A 66 -9.90 -15.99 -10.29
N ASP A 67 -10.82 -16.59 -11.06
CA ASP A 67 -10.53 -17.77 -11.89
C ASP A 67 -9.45 -17.46 -12.93
N MET A 68 -9.49 -16.28 -13.55
CA MET A 68 -8.45 -15.86 -14.50
C MET A 68 -7.09 -15.66 -13.83
N LEU A 69 -7.07 -15.10 -12.63
CA LEU A 69 -5.83 -14.97 -11.84
C LEU A 69 -5.22 -16.32 -11.49
N LYS A 70 -6.04 -17.27 -11.02
CA LYS A 70 -5.60 -18.61 -10.61
C LYS A 70 -5.09 -19.46 -11.77
N ASN A 71 -5.77 -19.36 -12.90
CA ASN A 71 -5.55 -20.29 -14.03
C ASN A 71 -4.76 -19.66 -15.18
N GLY A 72 -4.28 -18.41 -15.05
CA GLY A 72 -3.58 -17.71 -16.12
C GLY A 72 -4.47 -17.40 -17.32
N GLY A 73 -5.77 -17.15 -17.10
CA GLY A 73 -6.75 -16.93 -18.15
C GLY A 73 -6.61 -15.57 -18.85
N THR A 74 -7.06 -15.51 -20.09
CA THR A 74 -7.04 -14.31 -20.94
C THR A 74 -8.33 -13.49 -20.82
N LEU A 75 -8.32 -12.24 -21.36
CA LEU A 75 -9.54 -11.45 -21.51
C LEU A 75 -10.65 -12.21 -22.26
N ARG A 76 -10.30 -12.94 -23.32
CA ARG A 76 -11.25 -13.74 -24.08
C ARG A 76 -11.87 -14.88 -23.24
N ASP A 77 -11.09 -15.48 -22.35
CA ASP A 77 -11.60 -16.51 -21.44
C ASP A 77 -12.53 -15.91 -20.40
N PHE A 78 -12.18 -14.73 -19.85
CA PHE A 78 -13.02 -13.96 -18.95
C PHE A 78 -14.36 -13.58 -19.61
N GLU A 79 -14.34 -13.02 -20.82
CA GLU A 79 -15.53 -12.66 -21.56
C GLU A 79 -16.39 -13.89 -21.87
N ARG A 80 -15.78 -15.01 -22.28
CA ARG A 80 -16.50 -16.25 -22.57
C ARG A 80 -17.20 -16.83 -21.35
N GLN A 81 -16.58 -16.73 -20.17
CA GLN A 81 -17.17 -17.20 -18.92
C GLN A 81 -18.29 -16.28 -18.43
N LEU A 82 -18.07 -14.98 -18.45
CA LEU A 82 -18.95 -14.01 -17.79
C LEU A 82 -20.12 -13.54 -18.67
N THR A 83 -19.95 -13.40 -19.99
CA THR A 83 -20.98 -12.88 -20.89
C THR A 83 -22.30 -13.66 -20.80
N PRO A 84 -22.32 -15.01 -20.85
CA PRO A 84 -23.57 -15.75 -20.75
C PRO A 84 -24.29 -15.60 -19.40
N VAL A 85 -23.51 -15.37 -18.33
CA VAL A 85 -24.07 -15.13 -16.99
C VAL A 85 -24.77 -13.78 -16.95
N LEU A 86 -24.11 -12.74 -17.44
CA LEU A 86 -24.65 -11.39 -17.50
C LEU A 86 -25.85 -11.26 -18.44
N GLU A 87 -25.84 -11.99 -19.57
CA GLU A 87 -26.98 -12.04 -20.51
C GLU A 87 -28.20 -12.63 -19.83
N ARG A 88 -28.07 -13.81 -19.21
CA ARG A 88 -29.19 -14.46 -18.50
C ARG A 88 -29.78 -13.62 -17.38
N LYS A 89 -28.94 -12.82 -16.72
CA LYS A 89 -29.33 -11.92 -15.63
C LYS A 89 -29.75 -10.52 -16.12
N GLY A 90 -29.79 -10.27 -17.44
CA GLY A 90 -30.18 -8.99 -18.03
C GLY A 90 -29.20 -7.84 -17.82
N TRP A 91 -27.91 -8.14 -17.54
CA TRP A 91 -26.88 -7.14 -17.21
C TRP A 91 -25.97 -6.76 -18.37
N LEU A 92 -26.11 -7.38 -19.53
CA LEU A 92 -25.30 -7.04 -20.70
C LEU A 92 -26.01 -6.05 -21.60
N GLY A 93 -25.27 -5.09 -22.18
CA GLY A 93 -25.80 -4.13 -23.15
C GLY A 93 -25.82 -2.68 -22.62
N LYS A 94 -26.65 -1.85 -23.28
CA LYS A 94 -26.83 -0.43 -22.93
C LYS A 94 -28.02 -0.25 -22.00
N GLY A 95 -27.95 0.78 -21.15
CA GLY A 95 -29.05 1.22 -20.30
C GLY A 95 -28.88 0.86 -18.83
N LEU A 96 -29.96 1.11 -18.10
CA LEU A 96 -30.04 0.83 -16.66
C LEU A 96 -30.67 -0.55 -16.43
N VAL A 97 -30.35 -1.13 -15.28
CA VAL A 97 -31.03 -2.30 -14.74
C VAL A 97 -31.95 -1.82 -13.65
N VAL A 98 -33.23 -1.94 -13.88
CA VAL A 98 -34.30 -1.48 -12.98
C VAL A 98 -35.24 -2.66 -12.74
N ASP A 99 -35.74 -2.79 -11.54
CA ASP A 99 -36.81 -3.71 -11.22
C ASP A 99 -38.14 -3.21 -11.89
N GLU A 100 -38.78 -4.07 -12.62
CA GLU A 100 -40.01 -3.70 -13.39
C GLU A 100 -41.22 -3.47 -12.48
N GLU A 101 -41.26 -4.10 -11.30
CA GLU A 101 -42.39 -4.00 -10.37
C GLU A 101 -42.20 -2.84 -9.38
N THR A 102 -40.97 -2.65 -8.86
CA THR A 102 -40.71 -1.67 -7.81
C THR A 102 -40.10 -0.36 -8.32
N GLY A 103 -39.56 -0.36 -9.54
CA GLY A 103 -38.80 0.76 -10.11
C GLY A 103 -37.45 0.96 -9.47
N GLU A 104 -37.00 0.05 -8.63
CA GLU A 104 -35.68 0.16 -7.97
C GLU A 104 -34.54 0.02 -8.96
N LEU A 105 -33.51 0.88 -8.78
CA LEU A 105 -32.32 0.90 -9.62
C LEU A 105 -31.28 -0.09 -9.09
N TYR A 106 -30.97 -1.13 -9.85
CA TYR A 106 -29.91 -2.09 -9.54
C TYR A 106 -28.56 -1.75 -10.20
N GLY A 107 -28.54 -0.77 -11.09
CA GLY A 107 -27.30 -0.27 -11.69
C GLY A 107 -27.35 -0.07 -13.20
N LYS A 108 -26.18 -0.12 -13.83
CA LYS A 108 -25.98 0.06 -15.27
C LYS A 108 -25.57 -1.25 -15.92
N ARG A 109 -26.17 -1.61 -17.05
CA ARG A 109 -25.75 -2.74 -17.87
C ARG A 109 -24.29 -2.59 -18.33
N LEU A 110 -23.61 -3.71 -18.47
CA LEU A 110 -22.20 -3.76 -18.83
C LEU A 110 -22.02 -3.96 -20.33
N MET A 111 -21.19 -3.13 -20.92
CA MET A 111 -20.78 -3.26 -22.32
C MET A 111 -19.51 -4.12 -22.43
N PRO A 112 -19.27 -4.86 -23.53
CA PRO A 112 -18.03 -5.64 -23.71
C PRO A 112 -16.77 -4.83 -23.44
N ARG A 113 -16.64 -3.60 -23.99
CA ARG A 113 -15.53 -2.70 -23.73
C ARG A 113 -15.32 -2.38 -22.24
N ARG A 114 -16.39 -2.40 -21.46
CA ARG A 114 -16.32 -2.17 -20.03
C ARG A 114 -15.84 -3.41 -19.28
N LEU A 115 -16.21 -4.61 -19.77
CA LEU A 115 -15.66 -5.87 -19.25
C LEU A 115 -14.13 -5.93 -19.42
N GLU A 116 -13.62 -5.49 -20.57
CA GLU A 116 -12.19 -5.35 -20.79
C GLU A 116 -11.53 -4.43 -19.75
N THR A 117 -12.10 -3.25 -19.49
CA THR A 117 -11.59 -2.31 -18.50
C THR A 117 -11.60 -2.91 -17.09
N ILE A 118 -12.67 -3.60 -16.70
CA ILE A 118 -12.80 -4.30 -15.42
C ILE A 118 -11.72 -5.35 -15.28
N PHE A 119 -11.57 -6.21 -16.29
CA PHE A 119 -10.57 -7.27 -16.32
C PHE A 119 -9.16 -6.69 -16.17
N ARG A 120 -8.74 -5.80 -17.08
CA ARG A 120 -7.38 -5.23 -17.11
C ARG A 120 -7.03 -4.51 -15.83
N THR A 121 -7.94 -3.71 -15.28
CA THR A 121 -7.69 -2.93 -14.05
C THR A 121 -7.52 -3.85 -12.84
N ASN A 122 -8.38 -4.84 -12.68
CA ASN A 122 -8.31 -5.74 -11.53
C ASN A 122 -7.10 -6.67 -11.60
N MET A 123 -6.80 -7.21 -12.80
CA MET A 123 -5.60 -8.03 -13.01
C MET A 123 -4.33 -7.24 -12.69
N GLN A 124 -4.18 -6.04 -13.25
CA GLN A 124 -3.01 -5.20 -13.03
C GLN A 124 -2.86 -4.82 -11.54
N SER A 125 -3.96 -4.42 -10.88
CA SER A 125 -3.93 -4.08 -9.46
C SER A 125 -3.53 -5.27 -8.59
N ALA A 126 -4.05 -6.47 -8.88
CA ALA A 126 -3.71 -7.68 -8.15
C ALA A 126 -2.24 -8.07 -8.33
N TYR A 127 -1.74 -8.04 -9.58
CA TYR A 127 -0.33 -8.33 -9.84
C TYR A 127 0.61 -7.31 -9.21
N MET A 128 0.25 -6.04 -9.23
CA MET A 128 1.09 -5.00 -8.61
C MET A 128 1.07 -5.07 -7.08
N ALA A 129 -0.06 -5.46 -6.48
CA ALA A 129 -0.12 -5.71 -5.05
C ALA A 129 0.74 -6.92 -4.64
N GLY A 130 0.64 -8.05 -5.37
CA GLY A 130 1.50 -9.21 -5.14
C GLY A 130 2.99 -8.88 -5.31
N ARG A 131 3.32 -8.11 -6.37
CA ARG A 131 4.69 -7.62 -6.60
C ARG A 131 5.21 -6.76 -5.45
N TRP A 132 4.40 -5.87 -4.91
CA TRP A 132 4.76 -5.09 -3.75
C TRP A 132 5.15 -5.98 -2.56
N ARG A 133 4.34 -7.00 -2.26
CA ARG A 133 4.64 -7.95 -1.18
C ARG A 133 6.00 -8.61 -1.37
N GLN A 134 6.26 -9.18 -2.56
CA GLN A 134 7.57 -9.79 -2.86
C GLN A 134 8.73 -8.80 -2.77
N GLN A 135 8.54 -7.56 -3.22
CA GLN A 135 9.53 -6.51 -3.09
C GLN A 135 9.82 -6.19 -1.62
N MET A 136 8.80 -6.19 -0.76
CA MET A 136 8.98 -5.96 0.69
C MET A 136 9.70 -7.14 1.37
N GLU A 137 9.52 -8.37 0.90
CA GLU A 137 10.26 -9.54 1.37
C GLU A 137 11.77 -9.43 1.09
N THR A 138 12.14 -8.76 0.00
CA THR A 138 13.54 -8.60 -0.43
C THR A 138 14.11 -7.22 -0.15
N VAL A 139 13.40 -6.35 0.55
CA VAL A 139 13.79 -4.94 0.78
C VAL A 139 15.14 -4.78 1.48
N GLY A 140 15.55 -5.75 2.31
CA GLY A 140 16.86 -5.74 2.97
C GLY A 140 18.04 -5.79 2.00
N THR A 141 17.87 -6.41 0.83
CA THR A 141 18.89 -6.52 -0.22
C THR A 141 18.57 -5.68 -1.46
N HIS A 142 17.29 -5.39 -1.72
CA HIS A 142 16.82 -4.66 -2.89
C HIS A 142 15.93 -3.47 -2.47
N PRO A 143 16.48 -2.44 -1.80
CA PRO A 143 15.69 -1.34 -1.24
C PRO A 143 15.25 -0.28 -2.27
N TYR A 144 15.65 -0.39 -3.52
CA TYR A 144 15.31 0.55 -4.56
C TYR A 144 14.30 -0.02 -5.53
N LEU A 145 13.39 0.82 -5.99
CA LEU A 145 12.33 0.50 -6.94
C LEU A 145 12.47 1.37 -8.19
N GLN A 146 12.69 0.74 -9.33
CA GLN A 146 12.73 1.43 -10.62
C GLN A 146 11.38 1.36 -11.31
N TYR A 147 10.86 2.51 -11.72
CA TYR A 147 9.64 2.58 -12.53
C TYR A 147 9.92 2.12 -13.96
N VAL A 148 9.15 1.18 -14.46
CA VAL A 148 9.28 0.62 -15.81
C VAL A 148 7.96 0.77 -16.55
N ALA A 149 7.95 1.68 -17.51
CA ALA A 149 6.82 1.85 -18.44
C ALA A 149 6.97 0.93 -19.65
N VAL A 150 5.85 0.50 -20.20
CA VAL A 150 5.84 -0.14 -21.53
C VAL A 150 5.92 0.99 -22.57
N MET A 151 7.09 1.17 -23.17
CA MET A 151 7.39 2.29 -24.05
C MET A 151 6.83 2.06 -25.46
N ASP A 152 5.49 2.08 -25.58
CA ASP A 152 4.77 1.98 -26.86
C ASP A 152 3.81 3.17 -27.05
N MET A 153 3.15 3.24 -28.21
CA MET A 153 2.22 4.34 -28.57
C MET A 153 0.97 4.43 -27.68
N ARG A 154 0.69 3.43 -26.85
CA ARG A 154 -0.45 3.41 -25.92
C ARG A 154 -0.06 3.93 -24.53
N THR A 155 1.22 4.11 -24.26
CA THR A 155 1.69 4.61 -22.96
C THR A 155 1.50 6.12 -22.92
N ARG A 156 0.86 6.57 -21.84
CA ARG A 156 0.64 8.01 -21.62
C ARG A 156 1.99 8.74 -21.49
N PRO A 157 2.15 9.95 -22.03
CA PRO A 157 3.38 10.72 -21.88
C PRO A 157 3.83 10.87 -20.42
N SER A 158 2.89 11.13 -19.50
CA SER A 158 3.16 11.23 -18.06
C SER A 158 3.74 9.94 -17.45
N HIS A 159 3.27 8.76 -17.89
CA HIS A 159 3.84 7.48 -17.46
C HIS A 159 5.20 7.22 -18.11
N ALA A 160 5.37 7.60 -19.38
CA ALA A 160 6.65 7.48 -20.07
C ALA A 160 7.74 8.34 -19.42
N ALA A 161 7.39 9.53 -18.92
CA ALA A 161 8.30 10.43 -18.21
C ALA A 161 8.84 9.85 -16.89
N LEU A 162 8.12 8.91 -16.27
CA LEU A 162 8.59 8.18 -15.09
C LEU A 162 9.51 7.00 -15.42
N ASN A 163 9.59 6.59 -16.70
CA ASN A 163 10.38 5.40 -17.07
C ASN A 163 11.85 5.52 -16.69
N GLY A 164 12.38 4.51 -16.03
CA GLY A 164 13.77 4.45 -15.58
C GLY A 164 14.03 5.14 -14.22
N ARG A 165 13.11 5.92 -13.69
CA ARG A 165 13.29 6.62 -12.40
C ARG A 165 13.36 5.63 -11.25
N ILE A 166 14.24 5.93 -10.30
CA ILE A 166 14.57 5.02 -9.20
C ILE A 166 14.31 5.74 -7.88
N PHE A 167 13.51 5.09 -7.03
CA PHE A 167 13.15 5.59 -5.71
C PHE A 167 13.42 4.52 -4.66
N ARG A 168 13.74 4.94 -3.44
CA ARG A 168 13.77 3.99 -2.34
C ARG A 168 12.34 3.53 -2.02
N TYR A 169 12.16 2.27 -1.58
CA TYR A 169 10.84 1.67 -1.33
C TYR A 169 9.95 2.48 -0.35
N ASP A 170 10.58 3.18 0.61
CA ASP A 170 9.94 4.01 1.62
C ASP A 170 9.88 5.50 1.26
N ASP A 171 10.26 5.86 0.03
CA ASP A 171 10.11 7.23 -0.46
C ASP A 171 8.63 7.64 -0.46
N PRO A 172 8.32 8.88 -0.03
CA PRO A 172 6.94 9.39 0.05
C PRO A 172 6.13 9.20 -1.22
N GLY A 173 6.74 9.42 -2.37
CA GLY A 173 6.06 9.34 -3.66
C GLY A 173 5.77 7.92 -4.13
N VAL A 174 6.42 6.90 -3.57
CA VAL A 174 6.15 5.51 -3.95
C VAL A 174 4.68 5.16 -3.71
N GLY A 175 4.06 5.69 -2.65
CA GLY A 175 2.63 5.54 -2.42
C GLY A 175 1.75 6.11 -3.54
N VAL A 176 2.23 7.12 -4.27
CA VAL A 176 1.50 7.84 -5.32
C VAL A 176 1.82 7.32 -6.71
N ILE A 177 3.12 7.09 -7.01
CA ILE A 177 3.58 6.71 -8.35
C ILE A 177 3.60 5.20 -8.61
N TYR A 178 3.41 4.36 -7.58
CA TYR A 178 3.39 2.92 -7.74
C TYR A 178 2.22 2.47 -8.63
N PRO A 179 2.45 1.71 -9.71
CA PRO A 179 1.39 1.32 -10.62
C PRO A 179 0.32 0.42 -9.96
N PRO A 180 -0.92 0.41 -10.49
CA PRO A 180 -1.39 1.13 -11.68
C PRO A 180 -1.70 2.60 -11.40
N ASN A 181 -1.30 3.49 -12.30
CA ASN A 181 -1.53 4.93 -12.17
C ASN A 181 -2.73 5.43 -13.01
N GLY A 182 -3.54 4.52 -13.52
CA GLY A 182 -4.73 4.83 -14.31
C GLY A 182 -5.30 3.60 -15.00
N TYR A 183 -6.47 3.75 -15.62
CA TYR A 183 -7.10 2.69 -16.41
C TYR A 183 -6.18 2.23 -17.54
N ASN A 184 -6.10 0.90 -17.75
CA ASN A 184 -5.23 0.27 -18.74
C ASN A 184 -3.72 0.56 -18.56
N CYS A 185 -3.29 0.95 -17.36
CA CYS A 185 -1.88 1.07 -17.03
C CYS A 185 -1.20 -0.30 -17.12
N ARG A 186 -0.01 -0.36 -17.77
CA ARG A 186 0.82 -1.55 -17.93
C ARG A 186 2.21 -1.38 -17.35
N CYS A 187 2.40 -0.30 -16.58
CA CYS A 187 3.66 -0.02 -15.92
C CYS A 187 3.86 -0.94 -14.71
N ARG A 188 5.12 -1.08 -14.28
CA ARG A 188 5.50 -1.87 -13.12
C ARG A 188 6.67 -1.24 -12.38
N MET A 189 6.96 -1.73 -11.19
CA MET A 189 8.21 -1.47 -10.47
C MET A 189 9.15 -2.68 -10.55
N ARG A 190 10.46 -2.44 -10.69
CA ARG A 190 11.53 -3.43 -10.59
C ARG A 190 12.37 -3.13 -9.35
N ALA A 191 12.60 -4.13 -8.51
CA ALA A 191 13.48 -4.00 -7.37
C ALA A 191 14.95 -4.03 -7.81
N LEU A 192 15.80 -3.21 -7.18
CA LEU A 192 17.23 -3.08 -7.45
C LEU A 192 18.03 -3.14 -6.15
N THR A 193 19.24 -3.71 -6.22
CA THR A 193 20.23 -3.57 -5.16
C THR A 193 20.79 -2.14 -5.11
N PRO A 194 21.46 -1.74 -4.01
CA PRO A 194 22.14 -0.44 -3.95
C PRO A 194 23.15 -0.25 -5.08
N GLU A 195 23.91 -1.29 -5.42
CA GLU A 195 24.92 -1.26 -6.47
C GLU A 195 24.28 -1.07 -7.86
N GLN A 196 23.17 -1.78 -8.14
CA GLN A 196 22.43 -1.64 -9.39
C GLN A 196 21.80 -0.24 -9.53
N ALA A 197 21.26 0.29 -8.43
CA ALA A 197 20.68 1.62 -8.43
C ALA A 197 21.75 2.71 -8.63
N ALA A 198 22.91 2.56 -8.01
CA ALA A 198 24.02 3.50 -8.15
C ALA A 198 24.71 3.44 -9.54
N ALA A 199 24.69 2.27 -10.19
CA ALA A 199 25.26 2.07 -11.54
C ALA A 199 24.31 2.54 -12.65
N ASP A 200 23.02 2.78 -12.37
CA ASP A 200 22.05 3.27 -13.36
C ASP A 200 22.34 4.74 -13.69
N PRO A 201 22.33 5.13 -14.98
CA PRO A 201 22.58 6.52 -15.40
C PRO A 201 21.62 7.56 -14.79
N VAL A 202 20.41 7.15 -14.43
CA VAL A 202 19.43 8.02 -13.77
C VAL A 202 19.79 8.22 -12.31
N GLY A 203 20.26 7.17 -11.63
CA GLY A 203 20.56 7.14 -10.21
C GLY A 203 19.31 7.21 -9.32
N PRO A 204 19.47 6.93 -8.02
CA PRO A 204 18.40 7.09 -7.05
C PRO A 204 18.02 8.55 -6.83
N GLU A 205 16.73 8.82 -6.73
CA GLU A 205 16.17 10.13 -6.40
C GLU A 205 15.13 10.04 -5.28
N SER A 206 14.72 11.19 -4.74
CA SER A 206 13.64 11.30 -3.75
C SER A 206 12.54 12.21 -4.24
N THR A 207 11.31 11.89 -3.87
CA THR A 207 10.14 12.76 -4.05
C THR A 207 9.92 13.71 -2.87
N ASP A 208 10.77 13.67 -1.85
CA ASP A 208 10.64 14.51 -0.66
C ASP A 208 10.67 15.99 -1.03
N GLY A 209 9.71 16.76 -0.48
CA GLY A 209 9.52 18.17 -0.84
C GLY A 209 8.97 18.42 -2.27
N ARG A 210 8.58 17.38 -3.01
CA ARG A 210 8.09 17.47 -4.40
C ARG A 210 6.69 16.90 -4.59
N LEU A 211 6.04 16.51 -3.51
CA LEU A 211 4.65 16.11 -3.52
C LEU A 211 3.78 17.33 -3.28
N GLU A 212 2.78 17.49 -4.14
CA GLU A 212 1.87 18.63 -4.11
C GLU A 212 0.43 18.14 -4.04
N GLU A 213 -0.37 18.76 -3.16
CA GLU A 213 -1.81 18.53 -3.13
C GLU A 213 -2.49 19.41 -4.17
N VAL A 214 -3.27 18.80 -5.05
CA VAL A 214 -4.02 19.50 -6.12
C VAL A 214 -5.48 19.11 -6.12
N ASP A 215 -6.31 20.01 -6.63
CA ASP A 215 -7.70 19.71 -6.91
C ASP A 215 -7.81 19.04 -8.27
N GLN A 216 -8.15 17.77 -8.27
CA GLN A 216 -8.29 16.94 -9.46
C GLN A 216 -9.76 16.80 -9.83
N GLU A 217 -10.12 17.16 -11.06
CA GLU A 217 -11.48 16.90 -11.59
C GLU A 217 -11.74 15.40 -11.72
N TYR A 218 -12.96 14.99 -11.38
CA TYR A 218 -13.40 13.59 -11.52
C TYR A 218 -14.90 13.50 -11.82
N GLY A 219 -15.26 12.53 -12.66
CA GLY A 219 -16.67 12.18 -12.92
C GLY A 219 -17.44 13.25 -13.67
N ILE A 220 -17.99 14.23 -12.96
CA ILE A 220 -18.83 15.31 -13.51
C ILE A 220 -17.98 16.58 -13.62
N PRO A 221 -18.05 17.33 -14.73
CA PRO A 221 -17.31 18.59 -14.88
C PRO A 221 -17.57 19.55 -13.71
N GLY A 222 -16.51 20.13 -13.17
CA GLY A 222 -16.55 21.06 -12.03
C GLY A 222 -16.57 20.38 -10.66
N GLN A 223 -16.64 19.06 -10.58
CA GLN A 223 -16.39 18.35 -9.33
C GLN A 223 -14.91 18.03 -9.17
N THR A 224 -14.32 18.45 -8.07
CA THR A 224 -12.91 18.18 -7.75
C THR A 224 -12.78 17.40 -6.45
N ARG A 225 -11.65 16.71 -6.32
CA ARG A 225 -11.19 16.09 -5.09
C ARG A 225 -9.71 16.36 -4.91
N ARG A 226 -9.26 16.31 -3.68
CA ARG A 226 -7.82 16.39 -3.38
C ARG A 226 -7.11 15.15 -3.89
N ALA A 227 -6.02 15.36 -4.58
CA ALA A 227 -5.12 14.33 -5.08
C ALA A 227 -3.67 14.77 -4.85
N THR A 228 -2.79 13.80 -4.58
CA THR A 228 -1.37 14.06 -4.44
C THR A 228 -0.69 13.87 -5.79
N GLY A 229 0.02 14.88 -6.25
CA GLY A 229 0.86 14.83 -7.44
C GLY A 229 2.35 14.83 -7.09
N PHE A 230 3.17 14.40 -8.03
CA PHE A 230 4.63 14.44 -7.96
C PHE A 230 5.16 15.43 -9.01
N ARG A 231 5.87 16.46 -8.55
CA ARG A 231 6.52 17.44 -9.45
C ARG A 231 7.86 16.93 -9.93
N ASP A 232 7.99 16.77 -11.24
CA ASP A 232 9.23 16.36 -11.88
C ASP A 232 10.29 17.46 -11.75
N PRO A 233 11.44 17.20 -11.09
CA PRO A 233 12.48 18.20 -10.92
C PRO A 233 13.21 18.56 -12.24
N LYS A 234 13.12 17.71 -13.26
CA LYS A 234 13.81 17.91 -14.54
C LYS A 234 12.97 18.72 -15.51
N THR A 235 11.67 18.48 -15.55
CA THR A 235 10.75 19.12 -16.51
C THR A 235 9.87 20.19 -15.86
N GLY A 236 9.72 20.18 -14.55
CA GLY A 236 8.75 21.01 -13.82
C GLY A 236 7.30 20.53 -14.00
N GLU A 237 7.05 19.46 -14.75
CA GLU A 237 5.71 18.92 -14.95
C GLU A 237 5.20 18.21 -13.68
N LEU A 238 3.90 18.32 -13.45
CA LEU A 238 3.24 17.65 -12.34
C LEU A 238 2.61 16.33 -12.83
N PHE A 239 3.11 15.22 -12.33
CA PHE A 239 2.49 13.92 -12.50
C PHE A 239 1.38 13.75 -11.46
N VAL A 240 0.15 13.54 -11.90
CA VAL A 240 -0.98 13.18 -11.04
C VAL A 240 -1.57 11.89 -11.59
N PRO A 241 -1.66 10.80 -10.80
CA PRO A 241 -2.35 9.59 -11.22
C PRO A 241 -3.80 9.87 -11.58
N ASP A 242 -4.36 9.06 -12.49
CA ASP A 242 -5.80 9.16 -12.79
C ASP A 242 -6.62 9.07 -11.48
N PRO A 243 -7.78 9.71 -11.41
CA PRO A 243 -8.66 9.61 -10.26
C PRO A 243 -8.95 8.15 -9.87
N GLY A 244 -8.69 7.81 -8.59
CA GLY A 244 -8.82 6.44 -8.05
C GLY A 244 -7.54 5.60 -8.07
N PHE A 245 -6.43 6.12 -8.62
CA PHE A 245 -5.17 5.39 -8.78
C PHE A 245 -3.98 6.00 -8.01
N GLY A 246 -4.18 7.04 -7.24
CA GLY A 246 -3.12 7.71 -6.46
C GLY A 246 -2.73 6.94 -5.19
N ILE A 247 -2.71 5.62 -5.24
CA ILE A 247 -2.35 4.74 -4.13
C ILE A 247 -1.51 3.56 -4.61
N ASN A 248 -0.65 3.06 -3.74
CA ASN A 248 -0.03 1.76 -3.93
C ASN A 248 -0.97 0.66 -3.39
N PRO A 249 -1.57 -0.18 -4.25
CA PRO A 249 -2.57 -1.17 -3.81
C PRO A 249 -2.00 -2.20 -2.83
N GLY A 250 -0.72 -2.58 -2.96
CA GLY A 250 -0.07 -3.50 -2.05
C GLY A 250 0.24 -2.86 -0.70
N GLN A 251 0.69 -1.61 -0.69
CA GLN A 251 0.98 -0.90 0.55
C GLN A 251 -0.28 -0.67 1.41
N VAL A 252 -1.41 -0.38 0.75
CA VAL A 252 -2.69 -0.14 1.45
C VAL A 252 -3.35 -1.44 1.91
N ALA A 253 -3.27 -2.50 1.07
CA ALA A 253 -3.91 -3.79 1.38
C ALA A 253 -3.08 -4.64 2.33
N TRP A 254 -1.78 -4.57 2.21
CA TRP A 254 -0.82 -5.34 2.98
C TRP A 254 0.15 -4.43 3.73
N GLN A 255 0.00 -4.36 5.01
CA GLN A 255 1.17 -4.27 5.86
C GLN A 255 1.72 -5.69 5.95
N PRO A 256 3.04 -5.93 5.75
CA PRO A 256 3.58 -7.27 5.90
C PRO A 256 3.24 -7.79 7.30
N GLU A 257 2.70 -9.00 7.37
CA GLU A 257 2.49 -9.67 8.64
C GLU A 257 3.85 -10.12 9.18
N LEU A 258 4.57 -9.18 9.77
CA LEU A 258 5.97 -9.38 10.20
C LEU A 258 6.12 -10.55 11.19
N ASP A 259 5.05 -10.89 11.90
CA ASP A 259 5.03 -12.04 12.81
C ASP A 259 5.28 -13.39 12.09
N LYS A 260 4.99 -13.46 10.80
CA LYS A 260 5.22 -14.67 9.97
C LYS A 260 6.66 -14.80 9.45
N TYR A 261 7.45 -13.72 9.56
CA TYR A 261 8.83 -13.73 9.06
C TYR A 261 9.83 -14.17 10.13
N GLU A 262 10.98 -14.65 9.71
CA GLU A 262 12.09 -14.84 10.63
C GLU A 262 12.49 -13.50 11.29
N THR A 263 12.93 -13.57 12.53
CA THR A 263 13.25 -12.39 13.35
C THR A 263 14.21 -11.42 12.65
N ARG A 264 15.26 -11.94 12.00
CA ARG A 264 16.26 -11.09 11.35
C ARG A 264 15.71 -10.28 10.17
N PRO A 265 15.01 -10.84 9.16
CA PRO A 265 14.38 -10.07 8.10
C PRO A 265 13.34 -9.08 8.63
N ALA A 266 12.51 -9.47 9.61
CA ALA A 266 11.51 -8.60 10.21
C ALA A 266 12.16 -7.37 10.88
N ARG A 267 13.21 -7.57 11.67
CA ARG A 267 13.96 -6.48 12.32
C ARG A 267 14.65 -5.56 11.31
N GLN A 268 15.23 -6.10 10.25
CA GLN A 268 15.81 -5.30 9.16
C GLN A 268 14.76 -4.42 8.48
N TYR A 269 13.58 -4.97 8.21
CA TYR A 269 12.45 -4.20 7.68
C TYR A 269 12.04 -3.07 8.61
N ILE A 270 11.89 -3.36 9.91
CA ILE A 270 11.50 -2.38 10.93
C ILE A 270 12.55 -1.25 11.03
N THR A 271 13.84 -1.58 11.12
CA THR A 271 14.92 -0.58 11.17
C THR A 271 14.90 0.31 9.92
N ALA A 272 14.73 -0.28 8.74
CA ALA A 272 14.63 0.48 7.49
C ALA A 272 13.37 1.38 7.48
N SER A 273 12.24 0.92 8.05
CA SER A 273 11.02 1.72 8.21
C SER A 273 11.24 2.91 9.15
N LEU A 274 11.84 2.70 10.32
CA LEU A 274 12.09 3.74 11.34
C LEU A 274 13.10 4.81 10.87
N THR A 275 14.05 4.44 10.02
CA THR A 275 15.02 5.37 9.43
C THR A 275 14.54 6.01 8.13
N GLY A 276 13.37 5.61 7.64
CA GLY A 276 12.82 6.04 6.36
C GLY A 276 12.08 7.38 6.42
N PRO A 277 11.94 8.07 5.26
CA PRO A 277 11.27 9.37 5.19
C PRO A 277 9.78 9.29 5.52
N ALA A 278 9.13 8.13 5.34
CA ALA A 278 7.73 7.94 5.71
C ALA A 278 7.50 8.06 7.23
N PHE A 279 8.39 7.45 8.03
CA PHE A 279 8.35 7.55 9.48
C PHE A 279 8.66 8.98 9.95
N ALA A 280 9.69 9.62 9.36
CA ALA A 280 10.05 11.00 9.68
C ALA A 280 8.91 11.99 9.40
N ARG A 281 8.16 11.81 8.31
CA ARG A 281 6.96 12.62 8.03
C ARG A 281 5.83 12.34 9.01
N GLY A 282 5.56 11.07 9.30
CA GLY A 282 4.56 10.69 10.30
C GLY A 282 4.85 11.36 11.64
N TYR A 283 6.14 11.40 12.04
CA TYR A 283 6.59 12.11 13.23
C TYR A 283 6.39 13.63 13.13
N ALA A 284 6.74 14.24 12.00
CA ALA A 284 6.55 15.68 11.80
C ALA A 284 5.05 16.06 11.85
N GLN A 285 4.17 15.27 11.24
CA GLN A 285 2.72 15.44 11.31
C GLN A 285 2.20 15.28 12.75
N ALA A 286 2.65 14.25 13.45
CA ALA A 286 2.30 14.00 14.85
C ALA A 286 2.70 15.19 15.74
N LYS A 287 3.93 15.69 15.59
CA LYS A 287 4.46 16.85 16.28
C LYS A 287 3.67 18.13 15.98
N ALA A 288 3.17 18.27 14.75
CA ALA A 288 2.34 19.40 14.33
C ALA A 288 0.85 19.29 14.75
N GLY A 289 0.47 18.25 15.50
CA GLY A 289 -0.92 18.02 15.91
C GLY A 289 -1.82 17.47 14.79
N GLN A 290 -1.24 16.95 13.71
CA GLN A 290 -1.94 16.41 12.53
C GLN A 290 -1.96 14.87 12.52
N ALA A 291 -1.87 14.23 13.69
CA ALA A 291 -1.86 12.78 13.81
C ALA A 291 -3.16 12.15 13.31
N GLN A 292 -3.01 11.04 12.56
CA GLN A 292 -4.13 10.25 12.03
C GLN A 292 -4.39 9.02 12.90
N ASN A 293 -5.64 8.80 13.29
CA ASN A 293 -6.03 7.69 14.19
C ASN A 293 -5.80 6.30 13.60
N ALA A 294 -5.78 6.17 12.28
CA ALA A 294 -5.61 4.88 11.60
C ALA A 294 -4.16 4.58 11.22
N GLN A 295 -3.23 5.53 11.38
CA GLN A 295 -1.85 5.33 10.97
C GLN A 295 -1.03 4.68 12.09
N SER A 296 -0.35 3.59 11.76
CA SER A 296 0.58 2.89 12.65
C SER A 296 1.88 2.54 11.93
N PHE A 297 2.95 2.39 12.72
CA PHE A 297 4.28 2.04 12.24
C PHE A 297 4.81 0.82 13.01
N PRO A 298 5.48 -0.14 12.35
CA PRO A 298 6.18 -1.19 13.05
C PRO A 298 7.42 -0.61 13.75
N VAL A 299 7.62 -0.95 15.02
CA VAL A 299 8.74 -0.43 15.82
C VAL A 299 9.74 -1.49 16.21
N ALA A 300 9.29 -2.69 16.54
CA ALA A 300 10.17 -3.77 16.97
C ALA A 300 9.52 -5.14 16.73
N MET A 301 10.37 -6.18 16.72
CA MET A 301 9.94 -7.57 16.73
C MET A 301 10.50 -8.24 17.98
N THR A 302 9.61 -8.77 18.83
CA THR A 302 10.01 -9.53 20.03
C THR A 302 10.72 -10.82 19.65
N ASP A 303 11.63 -11.30 20.51
CA ASP A 303 12.18 -12.65 20.41
C ASP A 303 11.16 -13.72 20.81
N GLY A 304 11.41 -14.95 20.36
CA GLY A 304 10.60 -16.11 20.71
C GLY A 304 10.48 -17.10 19.55
N ALA A 305 9.79 -18.20 19.77
CA ALA A 305 9.40 -19.14 18.74
C ALA A 305 8.46 -18.45 17.71
N PRO A 306 8.30 -18.98 16.49
CA PRO A 306 7.49 -18.34 15.45
C PRO A 306 6.07 -17.98 15.86
N ASP A 307 5.46 -18.75 16.76
CA ASP A 307 4.13 -18.54 17.32
C ASP A 307 4.09 -17.56 18.51
N GLU A 308 5.25 -17.29 19.11
CA GLU A 308 5.41 -16.37 20.25
C GLU A 308 5.87 -14.98 19.86
N ARG A 309 6.54 -14.85 18.69
CA ARG A 309 7.01 -13.57 18.17
C ARG A 309 5.85 -12.63 17.88
N ARG A 310 6.03 -11.37 18.23
CA ARG A 310 5.01 -10.34 17.96
C ARG A 310 5.67 -9.06 17.47
N MET A 311 5.10 -8.50 16.42
CA MET A 311 5.42 -7.15 15.98
C MET A 311 4.81 -6.14 16.96
N ILE A 312 5.65 -5.26 17.44
CA ILE A 312 5.22 -4.11 18.25
C ILE A 312 4.98 -2.93 17.31
N SER A 313 3.80 -2.35 17.37
CA SER A 313 3.38 -1.21 16.58
C SER A 313 3.35 0.08 17.40
N LEU A 314 3.54 1.22 16.74
CA LEU A 314 3.37 2.57 17.28
C LEU A 314 2.26 3.28 16.50
N MET A 315 1.21 3.69 17.20
CA MET A 315 0.17 4.53 16.58
C MET A 315 0.66 5.98 16.46
N GLN A 316 0.28 6.66 15.38
CA GLN A 316 0.66 8.07 15.21
C GLN A 316 0.08 8.98 16.31
N THR A 317 -1.03 8.59 16.92
CA THR A 317 -1.60 9.27 18.10
C THR A 317 -0.72 9.17 19.34
N ASP A 318 -0.10 8.00 19.59
CA ASP A 318 0.85 7.84 20.69
C ASP A 318 2.14 8.61 20.41
N MET A 319 2.60 8.57 19.17
CA MET A 319 3.73 9.38 18.71
C MET A 319 3.48 10.88 18.93
N ALA A 320 2.26 11.39 18.68
CA ALA A 320 1.90 12.77 18.92
C ALA A 320 1.94 13.12 20.42
N ALA A 321 1.38 12.26 21.27
CA ALA A 321 1.41 12.44 22.71
C ALA A 321 2.86 12.47 23.25
N GLN A 322 3.73 11.60 22.71
CA GLN A 322 5.15 11.52 23.08
C GLN A 322 5.97 12.72 22.58
N ALA A 323 5.67 13.21 21.36
CA ALA A 323 6.39 14.34 20.76
C ALA A 323 6.02 15.71 21.35
N GLN A 324 4.92 15.83 22.09
CA GLN A 324 4.40 17.06 22.67
C GLN A 324 4.71 17.22 24.18
N ARG A 325 5.51 16.33 24.76
CA ARG A 325 5.93 16.40 26.18
C ARG A 325 6.98 17.48 26.43
N ASP A 326 7.16 17.83 27.68
CA ASP A 326 8.28 18.70 28.12
C ASP A 326 9.63 18.12 27.72
N THR A 327 9.78 16.79 27.82
CA THR A 327 10.91 16.04 27.27
C THR A 327 10.41 15.17 26.12
N PRO A 328 10.42 15.69 24.87
CA PRO A 328 9.84 15.00 23.74
C PRO A 328 10.65 13.77 23.35
N VAL A 329 9.94 12.72 22.98
CA VAL A 329 10.54 11.56 22.29
C VAL A 329 10.88 11.98 20.86
N THR A 330 12.12 11.71 20.45
CA THR A 330 12.66 12.11 19.14
C THR A 330 12.79 10.91 18.21
N LEU A 331 13.04 11.16 16.92
CA LEU A 331 13.24 10.06 15.95
C LEU A 331 14.34 9.05 16.37
N PRO A 332 15.52 9.47 16.87
CA PRO A 332 16.53 8.53 17.37
C PRO A 332 16.04 7.67 18.54
N ASP A 333 15.12 8.18 19.37
CA ASP A 333 14.62 7.44 20.52
C ASP A 333 13.81 6.22 20.12
N TYR A 334 13.15 6.24 18.96
CA TYR A 334 12.43 5.08 18.43
C TYR A 334 13.36 3.96 17.98
N LEU A 335 14.59 4.27 17.55
CA LEU A 335 15.62 3.25 17.29
C LEU A 335 16.14 2.64 18.59
N LEU A 336 16.29 3.44 19.64
CA LEU A 336 16.60 2.94 20.97
C LEU A 336 15.46 2.11 21.55
N ALA A 337 14.19 2.52 21.29
CA ALA A 337 13.04 1.75 21.69
C ALA A 337 12.98 0.39 20.95
N GLN A 338 13.29 0.36 19.65
CA GLN A 338 13.47 -0.89 18.92
C GLN A 338 14.51 -1.78 19.59
N GLN A 339 15.69 -1.25 19.87
CA GLN A 339 16.77 -2.00 20.51
C GLN A 339 16.37 -2.49 21.91
N ALA A 340 15.69 -1.65 22.70
CA ALA A 340 15.21 -2.02 24.04
C ALA A 340 14.24 -3.20 23.99
N ILE A 341 13.35 -3.25 23.00
CA ILE A 341 12.39 -4.35 22.84
C ILE A 341 13.08 -5.62 22.30
N GLU A 342 13.97 -5.47 21.32
CA GLU A 342 14.61 -6.58 20.61
C GLU A 342 15.78 -7.22 21.36
N SER A 343 16.42 -6.47 22.27
CA SER A 343 17.56 -6.92 23.06
C SER A 343 17.58 -6.23 24.42
N PRO A 344 16.56 -6.46 25.26
CA PRO A 344 16.43 -5.77 26.54
C PRO A 344 17.50 -6.21 27.53
N THR A 345 18.00 -5.27 28.34
CA THR A 345 18.79 -5.57 29.52
C THR A 345 17.90 -6.18 30.61
N ARG A 346 16.67 -5.68 30.73
CA ARG A 346 15.64 -6.20 31.65
C ARG A 346 14.25 -6.13 31.03
N VAL A 347 13.40 -7.12 31.35
CA VAL A 347 11.97 -7.08 31.06
C VAL A 347 11.22 -7.06 32.39
N ILE A 348 10.30 -6.11 32.55
CA ILE A 348 9.56 -5.87 33.78
C ILE A 348 8.09 -5.86 33.44
N ASP A 349 7.33 -6.78 34.04
CA ASP A 349 5.87 -6.84 33.88
C ASP A 349 5.19 -5.99 34.95
N VAL A 350 4.43 -4.98 34.50
CA VAL A 350 3.56 -4.12 35.32
C VAL A 350 2.15 -4.21 34.72
N PRO A 351 1.39 -5.28 35.00
CA PRO A 351 0.12 -5.53 34.31
C PRO A 351 -0.82 -4.32 34.34
N PRO A 352 -1.44 -3.93 33.20
CA PRO A 352 -1.45 -4.63 31.90
C PRO A 352 -0.27 -4.26 30.97
N LEU A 353 0.78 -3.64 31.49
CA LEU A 353 1.93 -3.14 30.74
C LEU A 353 3.11 -4.12 30.84
N ARG A 354 3.92 -4.15 29.78
CA ARG A 354 5.24 -4.78 29.78
C ARG A 354 6.29 -3.73 29.42
N CYS A 355 7.32 -3.60 30.25
CA CYS A 355 8.39 -2.65 30.10
C CYS A 355 9.66 -3.36 29.67
N TYR A 356 10.23 -2.92 28.56
CA TYR A 356 11.52 -3.38 28.05
C TYR A 356 12.56 -2.30 28.34
N ALA A 357 13.48 -2.59 29.23
CA ALA A 357 14.53 -1.66 29.66
C ALA A 357 15.88 -2.01 29.05
N LEU A 358 16.51 -1.03 28.44
CA LEU A 358 17.87 -1.08 27.89
C LEU A 358 18.77 -0.15 28.67
N GLU A 359 19.89 -0.67 29.18
CA GLU A 359 20.96 0.16 29.71
C GLU A 359 21.70 0.84 28.55
N TRP A 360 21.73 2.17 28.55
CA TRP A 360 22.31 2.95 27.45
C TRP A 360 23.09 4.14 27.98
N GLN A 361 24.37 4.21 27.65
CA GLN A 361 25.31 5.20 28.20
C GLN A 361 25.26 5.20 29.74
N ASP A 362 25.03 6.34 30.37
CA ASP A 362 24.96 6.48 31.82
C ASP A 362 23.52 6.42 32.37
N GLY A 363 22.60 5.72 31.67
CA GLY A 363 21.22 5.67 32.08
C GLY A 363 20.42 4.54 31.42
N TRP A 364 19.12 4.74 31.35
CA TRP A 364 18.15 3.74 30.87
C TRP A 364 17.23 4.30 29.79
N VAL A 365 16.85 3.44 28.86
CA VAL A 365 15.73 3.63 27.93
C VAL A 365 14.70 2.57 28.23
N VAL A 366 13.46 2.98 28.48
CA VAL A 366 12.35 2.08 28.79
C VAL A 366 11.26 2.23 27.73
N SER A 367 10.96 1.13 27.04
CA SER A 367 9.84 1.01 26.11
C SER A 367 8.66 0.37 26.82
N VAL A 368 7.56 1.10 26.93
CA VAL A 368 6.31 0.63 27.57
C VAL A 368 5.36 0.12 26.52
N VAL A 369 5.00 -1.16 26.63
CA VAL A 369 4.18 -1.87 25.65
C VAL A 369 2.88 -2.36 26.32
N ARG A 370 1.75 -2.16 25.63
CA ARG A 370 0.45 -2.70 25.96
C ARG A 370 -0.16 -3.35 24.71
N ASP A 371 -0.58 -4.61 24.81
CA ASP A 371 -1.26 -5.32 23.72
C ASP A 371 -0.54 -5.19 22.36
N HIS A 372 0.77 -5.44 22.34
CA HIS A 372 1.65 -5.30 21.16
C HIS A 372 1.75 -3.87 20.59
N ARG A 373 1.41 -2.86 21.37
CA ARG A 373 1.49 -1.44 21.01
C ARG A 373 2.49 -0.74 21.91
N LEU A 374 3.46 -0.03 21.32
CA LEU A 374 4.36 0.88 22.03
C LEU A 374 3.56 2.12 22.43
N THR A 375 3.27 2.23 23.72
CA THR A 375 2.49 3.35 24.27
C THR A 375 3.38 4.46 24.77
N ASP A 376 4.62 4.15 25.17
CA ASP A 376 5.53 5.12 25.72
C ASP A 376 7.00 4.76 25.51
N VAL A 377 7.88 5.78 25.45
CA VAL A 377 9.34 5.69 25.50
C VAL A 377 9.84 6.69 26.54
N ARG A 378 10.62 6.22 27.51
CA ARG A 378 11.16 7.03 28.61
C ARG A 378 12.66 6.90 28.70
N ARG A 379 13.33 7.96 29.14
CA ARG A 379 14.80 7.98 29.33
C ARG A 379 15.14 8.67 30.64
N GLY A 380 16.13 8.15 31.34
CA GLY A 380 16.62 8.75 32.59
C GLY A 380 17.73 7.94 33.24
N PRO A 381 18.36 8.51 34.27
CA PRO A 381 19.49 7.88 34.94
C PRO A 381 19.10 6.71 35.84
N VAL A 382 17.87 6.70 36.38
CA VAL A 382 17.38 5.71 37.33
C VAL A 382 16.24 4.93 36.73
N LEU A 383 16.34 3.60 36.68
CA LEU A 383 15.34 2.72 36.06
C LEU A 383 13.97 2.82 36.73
N ASP A 384 13.94 2.82 38.06
CA ASP A 384 12.69 2.79 38.82
C ASP A 384 11.82 4.04 38.59
N ASP A 385 12.45 5.19 38.31
CA ASP A 385 11.75 6.45 38.00
C ASP A 385 11.09 6.44 36.59
N LEU A 386 11.47 5.47 35.75
CA LEU A 386 10.98 5.34 34.38
C LEU A 386 9.85 4.32 34.27
N LEU A 387 9.62 3.53 35.31
CA LEU A 387 8.54 2.56 35.29
C LEU A 387 7.18 3.23 35.47
N PRO A 388 6.12 2.74 34.84
CA PRO A 388 4.76 3.20 35.13
C PRO A 388 4.36 2.84 36.56
N GLU A 389 3.56 3.69 37.17
CA GLU A 389 2.92 3.34 38.45
C GLU A 389 1.97 2.14 38.27
N ALA A 390 1.95 1.26 39.25
CA ALA A 390 1.20 0.03 39.20
C ALA A 390 -0.34 0.23 39.29
#